data_266d75f9b756fc629be53ea3e05c98e3
#
_entry.id   266d75f9b756fc629be53ea3e05c98e3
#
_cell.length_a   1.000
_cell.length_b   1.000
_cell.length_c   1.000
_cell.angle_alpha   90.00
_cell.angle_beta   90.00
_cell.angle_gamma   90.00
#
_symmetry.space_group_name_H-M   'P 1'
#
loop_
_entity.id
_entity.type
_entity.pdbx_description
1 polymer ?
#
loop_
_entity_poly.entity_id
_entity_poly.type
_entity_poly.pdbx_seq_one_letter_code
_entity_poly.pdbx_strand_id
1 'polypeptide(L)'
;MVKIYGNWCGPNWTGGRRLSAQEYDERGLDWNSKAISPLDAGCRLHDFEGRSGKMPRAADTRLINTARSRVLSFRAQVRMEAAALNPFISRKRRRDLNARIDESIAAERVATGISIARAFRTS
;
A
#
# COMPACT_ATOMS: atom_id res chain seq x y z
N MET A 1 -3.14 -1.07 16.55
CA MET A 1 -3.57 -0.37 15.34
C MET A 1 -2.45 0.54 14.86
N VAL A 2 -2.01 0.35 13.64
CA VAL A 2 -0.89 1.14 13.10
C VAL A 2 -1.18 1.50 11.64
N LYS A 3 -1.21 2.80 11.36
CA LYS A 3 -1.13 3.27 9.98
C LYS A 3 0.25 2.93 9.43
N ILE A 4 0.31 2.24 8.31
CA ILE A 4 1.56 2.00 7.59
C ILE A 4 1.78 3.08 6.53
N TYR A 5 0.73 3.38 5.73
CA TYR A 5 0.87 4.29 4.60
C TYR A 5 -0.48 4.73 4.08
N GLY A 6 -0.57 6.00 3.68
CA GLY A 6 -1.74 6.54 2.99
C GLY A 6 -3.02 6.46 3.80
N ASN A 7 -4.12 6.26 3.09
CA ASN A 7 -5.45 6.19 3.70
C ASN A 7 -5.93 4.75 3.93
N TRP A 8 -5.24 3.74 3.38
CA TRP A 8 -5.76 2.37 3.34
C TRP A 8 -4.77 1.30 3.80
N CYS A 9 -3.47 1.61 3.87
CA CYS A 9 -2.47 0.60 4.25
C CYS A 9 -2.22 0.63 5.75
N GLY A 10 -2.51 -0.49 6.42
CA GLY A 10 -2.28 -0.70 7.84
C GLY A 10 -3.38 -1.50 8.50
N PRO A 11 -3.08 -2.28 9.55
CA PRO A 11 -4.10 -3.02 10.29
C PRO A 11 -5.05 -2.05 10.99
N ASN A 12 -6.34 -2.28 10.84
CA ASN A 12 -7.41 -1.42 11.38
C ASN A 12 -7.25 0.05 10.97
N TRP A 13 -6.79 0.27 9.73
CA TRP A 13 -6.67 1.58 9.11
C TRP A 13 -7.39 1.55 7.77
N THR A 14 -8.57 2.15 7.69
CA THR A 14 -9.47 2.03 6.56
C THR A 14 -10.06 3.39 6.21
N GLY A 15 -9.80 3.87 5.00
CA GLY A 15 -10.28 5.17 4.55
C GLY A 15 -9.79 6.35 5.36
N GLY A 16 -8.58 6.26 5.93
CA GLY A 16 -8.01 7.30 6.79
C GLY A 16 -8.58 7.31 8.21
N ARG A 17 -9.24 6.23 8.63
CA ARG A 17 -9.85 6.10 9.94
C ARG A 17 -9.34 4.87 10.69
N ARG A 18 -9.32 4.94 12.01
CA ARG A 18 -8.94 3.82 12.88
C ARG A 18 -10.08 2.82 13.01
N LEU A 19 -10.42 2.19 11.90
CA LEU A 19 -11.50 1.21 11.82
C LEU A 19 -10.98 -0.04 11.11
N SER A 20 -11.51 -1.21 11.49
CA SER A 20 -11.35 -2.41 10.67
C SER A 20 -12.16 -2.26 9.39
N ALA A 21 -11.84 -3.07 8.38
CA ALA A 21 -12.61 -3.10 7.13
C ALA A 21 -14.08 -3.46 7.40
N GLN A 22 -14.31 -4.37 8.33
CA GLN A 22 -15.66 -4.78 8.71
C GLN A 22 -16.45 -3.63 9.35
N GLU A 23 -15.83 -2.90 10.28
CA GLU A 23 -16.46 -1.73 10.91
C GLU A 23 -16.75 -0.63 9.90
N TYR A 24 -15.81 -0.38 8.98
CA TYR A 24 -15.96 0.61 7.92
C TYR A 24 -17.18 0.29 7.03
N ASP A 25 -17.31 -0.97 6.66
CA ASP A 25 -18.42 -1.44 5.84
C ASP A 25 -19.77 -1.36 6.60
N GLU A 26 -19.78 -1.77 7.86
CA GLU A 26 -20.98 -1.71 8.71
C GLU A 26 -21.48 -0.28 8.90
N ARG A 27 -20.59 0.69 8.91
CA ARG A 27 -20.95 2.12 8.99
C ARG A 27 -21.40 2.70 7.66
N GLY A 28 -21.37 1.93 6.58
CA GLY A 28 -21.77 2.40 5.25
C GLY A 28 -20.85 3.47 4.68
N LEU A 29 -19.57 3.48 5.05
CA LEU A 29 -18.61 4.48 4.59
C LEU A 29 -18.15 4.21 3.16
N ASP A 30 -17.63 5.25 2.49
CA ASP A 30 -17.33 5.21 1.07
C ASP A 30 -16.06 4.43 0.74
N TRP A 31 -16.22 3.28 0.10
CA TRP A 31 -15.11 2.45 -0.38
C TRP A 31 -14.38 3.05 -1.59
N ASN A 32 -14.92 4.10 -2.20
CA ASN A 32 -14.28 4.79 -3.31
C ASN A 32 -13.56 6.06 -2.89
N SER A 33 -13.42 6.30 -1.59
CA SER A 33 -12.68 7.45 -1.13
C SER A 33 -11.20 7.34 -1.52
N LYS A 34 -10.53 8.48 -1.53
CA LYS A 34 -9.22 8.68 -2.17
C LYS A 34 -8.15 7.69 -1.70
N ALA A 35 -7.42 7.14 -2.67
CA ALA A 35 -6.12 6.49 -2.48
C ALA A 35 -5.04 7.41 -3.04
N ILE A 36 -3.91 7.55 -2.35
CA ILE A 36 -2.86 8.51 -2.73
C ILE A 36 -1.85 7.96 -3.73
N SER A 37 -1.88 6.66 -4.00
CA SER A 37 -0.91 6.01 -4.89
C SER A 37 -1.44 4.64 -5.33
N PRO A 38 -0.79 3.98 -6.31
CA PRO A 38 -1.13 2.60 -6.68
C PRO A 38 -1.03 1.61 -5.51
N LEU A 39 -0.05 1.77 -4.62
CA LEU A 39 0.03 0.92 -3.43
C LEU A 39 -1.18 1.12 -2.53
N ASP A 40 -1.53 2.36 -2.25
CA ASP A 40 -2.67 2.70 -1.39
C ASP A 40 -3.99 2.19 -1.99
N ALA A 41 -4.15 2.29 -3.31
CA ALA A 41 -5.29 1.70 -4.02
C ALA A 41 -5.33 0.18 -3.90
N GLY A 42 -4.17 -0.46 -3.91
CA GLY A 42 -4.05 -1.90 -3.67
C GLY A 42 -4.48 -2.29 -2.27
N CYS A 43 -4.07 -1.50 -1.27
CA CYS A 43 -4.51 -1.69 0.11
C CYS A 43 -6.03 -1.50 0.25
N ARG A 44 -6.60 -0.51 -0.43
CA ARG A 44 -8.06 -0.27 -0.44
C ARG A 44 -8.81 -1.49 -0.97
N LEU A 45 -8.38 -2.04 -2.09
CA LEU A 45 -9.01 -3.23 -2.66
C LEU A 45 -8.90 -4.43 -1.70
N HIS A 46 -7.74 -4.61 -1.10
CA HIS A 46 -7.50 -5.68 -0.12
C HIS A 46 -8.45 -5.56 1.07
N ASP A 47 -8.59 -4.36 1.64
CA ASP A 47 -9.50 -4.11 2.74
C ASP A 47 -10.95 -4.38 2.34
N PHE A 48 -11.35 -3.93 1.15
CA PHE A 48 -12.69 -4.17 0.63
C PHE A 48 -12.99 -5.66 0.48
N GLU A 49 -12.04 -6.43 -0.02
CA GLU A 49 -12.22 -7.87 -0.19
C GLU A 49 -12.31 -8.62 1.14
N GLY A 50 -11.76 -8.04 2.21
CA GLY A 50 -11.82 -8.59 3.57
C GLY A 50 -12.92 -8.01 4.46
N ARG A 51 -13.83 -7.21 3.91
CA ARG A 51 -14.84 -6.49 4.71
C ARG A 51 -15.82 -7.38 5.47
N SER A 52 -15.95 -8.63 5.07
CA SER A 52 -16.81 -9.60 5.78
C SER A 52 -16.13 -10.19 7.02
N GLY A 53 -14.88 -9.86 7.26
CA GLY A 53 -14.07 -10.45 8.31
C GLY A 53 -13.26 -11.67 7.88
N LYS A 54 -13.43 -12.12 6.64
CA LYS A 54 -12.66 -13.22 6.04
C LYS A 54 -11.90 -12.70 4.83
N MET A 55 -10.57 -12.79 4.89
CA MET A 55 -9.72 -12.33 3.80
C MET A 55 -9.47 -13.47 2.81
N PRO A 56 -9.89 -13.33 1.53
CA PRO A 56 -9.55 -14.31 0.52
C PRO A 56 -8.04 -14.40 0.30
N ARG A 57 -7.53 -15.60 0.12
CA ARG A 57 -6.11 -15.82 -0.11
C ARG A 57 -5.59 -15.11 -1.38
N ALA A 58 -6.43 -15.06 -2.41
CA ALA A 58 -6.12 -14.36 -3.65
C ALA A 58 -5.95 -12.85 -3.43
N ALA A 59 -6.68 -12.26 -2.49
CA ALA A 59 -6.55 -10.84 -2.14
C ALA A 59 -5.18 -10.54 -1.54
N ASP A 60 -4.70 -11.39 -0.64
CA ASP A 60 -3.35 -11.28 -0.08
C ASP A 60 -2.28 -11.38 -1.18
N THR A 61 -2.39 -12.36 -2.05
CA THR A 61 -1.45 -12.57 -3.16
C THR A 61 -1.42 -11.36 -4.08
N ARG A 62 -2.58 -10.79 -4.40
CA ARG A 62 -2.67 -9.61 -5.25
C ARG A 62 -2.00 -8.41 -4.60
N LEU A 63 -2.22 -8.19 -3.32
CA LEU A 63 -1.58 -7.06 -2.63
C LEU A 63 -0.06 -7.23 -2.54
N ILE A 64 0.43 -8.43 -2.24
CA ILE A 64 1.86 -8.72 -2.25
C ILE A 64 2.45 -8.42 -3.62
N ASN A 65 1.81 -8.86 -4.70
CA ASN A 65 2.28 -8.62 -6.06
C ASN A 65 2.28 -7.13 -6.41
N THR A 66 1.24 -6.40 -6.01
CA THR A 66 1.20 -4.94 -6.17
C THR A 66 2.37 -4.28 -5.43
N ALA A 67 2.59 -4.65 -4.18
CA ALA A 67 3.67 -4.08 -3.38
C ALA A 67 5.05 -4.34 -4.01
N ARG A 68 5.31 -5.57 -4.44
CA ARG A 68 6.56 -5.93 -5.10
C ARG A 68 6.76 -5.14 -6.40
N SER A 69 5.70 -4.99 -7.18
CA SER A 69 5.73 -4.21 -8.43
C SER A 69 6.10 -2.75 -8.15
N ARG A 70 5.60 -2.15 -7.08
CA ARG A 70 5.94 -0.76 -6.72
C ARG A 70 7.40 -0.61 -6.30
N VAL A 71 7.95 -1.57 -5.57
CA VAL A 71 9.38 -1.57 -5.22
C VAL A 71 10.24 -1.67 -6.46
N LEU A 72 9.94 -2.60 -7.37
CA LEU A 72 10.70 -2.78 -8.61
C LEU A 72 10.62 -1.55 -9.52
N SER A 73 9.45 -0.95 -9.63
CA SER A 73 9.26 0.30 -10.40
C SER A 73 10.12 1.43 -9.85
N PHE A 74 10.19 1.58 -8.53
CA PHE A 74 11.04 2.59 -7.90
C PHE A 74 12.53 2.34 -8.17
N ARG A 75 12.98 1.09 -8.04
CA ARG A 75 14.36 0.72 -8.32
C ARG A 75 14.76 1.03 -9.77
N ALA A 76 13.87 0.74 -10.71
CA ALA A 76 14.10 1.04 -12.13
C ALA A 76 14.21 2.55 -12.35
N GLN A 77 13.33 3.34 -11.73
CA GLN A 77 13.35 4.81 -11.84
C GLN A 77 14.64 5.40 -11.29
N VAL A 78 15.08 4.96 -10.11
CA VAL A 78 16.34 5.43 -9.51
C VAL A 78 17.53 5.10 -10.41
N ARG A 79 17.55 3.89 -10.98
CA ARG A 79 18.61 3.48 -11.89
C ARG A 79 18.69 4.36 -13.13
N MET A 80 17.53 4.68 -13.71
CA MET A 80 17.46 5.57 -14.88
C MET A 80 17.96 6.97 -14.55
N GLU A 81 17.61 7.51 -13.42
CA GLU A 81 18.02 8.86 -13.00
C GLU A 81 19.52 8.91 -12.66
N ALA A 82 20.03 7.89 -12.01
CA ALA A 82 21.47 7.78 -11.76
C ALA A 82 22.26 7.74 -13.08
N ALA A 83 21.77 7.01 -14.08
CA ALA A 83 22.40 6.93 -15.40
C ALA A 83 22.36 8.27 -16.15
N ALA A 84 21.34 9.09 -15.92
CA ALA A 84 21.21 10.39 -16.55
C ALA A 84 22.19 11.44 -15.99
N LEU A 85 22.84 11.17 -14.85
CA LEU A 85 23.85 12.05 -14.22
C LEU A 85 23.35 13.50 -14.10
N ASN A 86 22.12 13.70 -13.68
CA ASN A 86 21.54 15.02 -13.56
C ASN A 86 21.79 15.61 -12.16
N PRO A 87 22.80 16.52 -12.01
CA PRO A 87 23.11 17.09 -10.70
C PRO A 87 22.08 18.12 -10.23
N PHE A 88 21.19 18.59 -11.12
CA PHE A 88 20.22 19.63 -10.80
C PHE A 88 18.81 19.08 -10.87
N ILE A 89 18.33 18.57 -9.73
CA ILE A 89 16.97 18.08 -9.60
C ILE A 89 16.07 19.25 -9.18
N SER A 90 15.00 19.52 -9.93
CA SER A 90 14.00 20.52 -9.55
C SER A 90 13.34 20.16 -8.23
N ARG A 91 12.72 21.17 -7.56
CA ARG A 91 11.97 20.92 -6.32
C ARG A 91 10.83 19.95 -6.54
N LYS A 92 10.12 20.07 -7.67
CA LYS A 92 9.04 19.15 -8.03
C LYS A 92 9.57 17.73 -8.15
N ARG A 93 10.67 17.54 -8.85
CA ARG A 93 11.29 16.23 -9.06
C ARG A 93 11.72 15.61 -7.73
N ARG A 94 12.29 16.42 -6.85
CA ARG A 94 12.69 15.96 -5.51
C ARG A 94 11.48 15.51 -4.69
N ARG A 95 10.36 16.25 -4.74
CA ARG A 95 9.12 15.86 -4.06
C ARG A 95 8.58 14.55 -4.62
N ASP A 96 8.58 14.39 -5.95
CA ASP A 96 8.12 13.17 -6.61
C ASP A 96 8.98 11.97 -6.19
N LEU A 97 10.30 12.13 -6.13
CA LEU A 97 11.21 11.09 -5.67
C LEU A 97 10.96 10.73 -4.19
N ASN A 98 10.80 11.72 -3.33
CA ASN A 98 10.52 11.47 -1.91
C ASN A 98 9.20 10.72 -1.74
N ALA A 99 8.16 11.08 -2.49
CA ALA A 99 6.89 10.37 -2.45
C ALA A 99 7.06 8.91 -2.91
N ARG A 100 7.88 8.65 -3.91
CA ARG A 100 8.18 7.29 -4.39
C ARG A 100 9.02 6.49 -3.40
N ILE A 101 9.95 7.14 -2.71
CA ILE A 101 10.70 6.51 -1.62
C ILE A 101 9.75 6.06 -0.52
N ASP A 102 8.86 6.94 -0.08
CA ASP A 102 7.88 6.63 0.96
C ASP A 102 6.98 5.46 0.55
N GLU A 103 6.50 5.46 -0.68
CA GLU A 103 5.69 4.37 -1.22
C GLU A 103 6.47 3.05 -1.25
N SER A 104 7.73 3.05 -1.68
CA SER A 104 8.54 1.84 -1.78
C SER A 104 8.85 1.24 -0.41
N ILE A 105 9.13 2.07 0.58
CA ILE A 105 9.33 1.62 1.96
C ILE A 105 8.05 0.99 2.50
N ALA A 106 6.91 1.66 2.29
CA ALA A 106 5.61 1.15 2.71
C ALA A 106 5.28 -0.17 2.00
N ALA A 107 5.60 -0.28 0.70
CA ALA A 107 5.35 -1.49 -0.07
C ALA A 107 6.09 -2.71 0.51
N GLU A 108 7.33 -2.54 0.94
CA GLU A 108 8.08 -3.62 1.59
C GLU A 108 7.42 -4.03 2.92
N ARG A 109 6.99 -3.05 3.71
CA ARG A 109 6.29 -3.32 4.98
C ARG A 109 4.96 -4.02 4.77
N VAL A 110 4.20 -3.61 3.77
CA VAL A 110 2.91 -4.23 3.43
C VAL A 110 3.12 -5.69 3.03
N ALA A 111 4.06 -5.96 2.12
CA ALA A 111 4.34 -7.32 1.66
C ALA A 111 4.78 -8.22 2.82
N THR A 112 5.65 -7.73 3.70
CA THR A 112 6.12 -8.46 4.87
C THR A 112 4.97 -8.73 5.85
N GLY A 113 4.18 -7.70 6.15
CA GLY A 113 3.05 -7.82 7.08
C GLY A 113 2.00 -8.82 6.61
N ILE A 114 1.64 -8.78 5.32
CA ILE A 114 0.68 -9.72 4.72
C ILE A 114 1.24 -11.15 4.75
N SER A 115 2.51 -11.33 4.42
CA SER A 115 3.15 -12.65 4.44
C SER A 115 3.16 -13.25 5.85
N ILE A 116 3.46 -12.44 6.87
CA ILE A 116 3.42 -12.87 8.27
C ILE A 116 1.99 -13.23 8.69
N ALA A 117 1.03 -12.34 8.43
CA ALA A 117 -0.37 -12.57 8.77
C ALA A 117 -0.90 -13.85 8.10
N ARG A 118 -0.55 -14.06 6.84
CA ARG A 118 -0.95 -15.25 6.08
C ARG A 118 -0.39 -16.53 6.71
N ALA A 119 0.84 -16.50 7.20
CA ALA A 119 1.46 -17.66 7.86
C ALA A 119 0.69 -18.05 9.13
N PHE A 120 0.16 -17.09 9.88
CA PHE A 120 -0.62 -17.35 11.08
C PHE A 120 -2.07 -17.73 10.82
N ARG A 121 -2.58 -17.52 9.60
CA ARG A 121 -3.96 -17.87 9.23
C ARG A 121 -4.09 -19.23 8.57
N THR A 122 -3.04 -19.98 8.48
CA THR A 122 -3.02 -21.24 7.73
C THR A 122 -3.50 -22.43 8.51
N SER A 123 -4.44 -22.30 9.28
CA SER A 123 -5.06 -23.48 9.88
C SER A 123 -6.22 -23.97 9.06
#